data_369133212065df2e54798f29dd385af9
#
_entry.id   369133212065df2e54798f29dd385af9
#
_cell.length_a   1.000
_cell.length_b   1.000
_cell.length_c   1.000
_cell.angle_alpha   90.00
_cell.angle_beta   90.00
_cell.angle_gamma   90.00
#
_symmetry.space_group_name_H-M   'P 1'
#
loop_
_entity.id
_entity.type
_entity.pdbx_description
1 polymer ?
#
loop_
_entity_poly.entity_id
_entity_poly.type
_entity_poly.pdbx_seq_one_letter_code
_entity_poly.pdbx_strand_id
1 'polypeptide(L)'
;SFACEIKARVSVVGNEFPAIQTVGAGAKKCKGAEVKTNLTADHQKINVAGMSSEPAEYTSAIVANTSIVALLNNDLIRPLDDLVKKHGSKLKKNQLITINGKVMAVAFMANAQHLVYRKDILKKLNISVPKTYEEMLSAAKKIRASGLAKNPVGGAYKAGWNLAQEFNNMFIGYGGKHFKGNTPEPNVNSDAGKKALNMMKSLSEYMNPDFLTHDSNATNAEFRAGNVILMNMWGSRAATLTDADGVSDAVKKGMDIAGPMTVGGGNIPASTLFWDGWTVAKKISDAEAEATFIAM
;
A
#
# COMPACT_ATOMS: atom_id res chain seq x y z
N SER A 1 -24.73 -7.26 -15.92
CA SER A 1 -23.32 -7.37 -16.31
C SER A 1 -22.96 -6.14 -17.14
N PHE A 2 -22.00 -5.35 -16.67
CA PHE A 2 -21.44 -4.29 -17.49
C PHE A 2 -20.54 -4.95 -18.53
N ALA A 3 -21.05 -5.14 -19.75
CA ALA A 3 -20.24 -5.57 -20.88
C ALA A 3 -19.52 -4.32 -21.40
N CYS A 4 -18.21 -4.19 -21.11
CA CYS A 4 -17.38 -3.24 -21.83
C CYS A 4 -16.90 -3.88 -23.15
N GLU A 5 -16.77 -3.07 -24.19
CA GLU A 5 -16.20 -3.43 -25.48
C GLU A 5 -15.08 -2.45 -25.80
N ILE A 6 -13.92 -2.97 -26.14
CA ILE A 6 -12.72 -2.20 -26.46
C ILE A 6 -12.21 -2.57 -27.86
N LYS A 7 -11.70 -1.57 -28.59
CA LYS A 7 -11.29 -1.72 -30.00
C LYS A 7 -9.78 -1.67 -30.21
N ALA A 8 -9.02 -1.50 -29.12
CA ALA A 8 -7.57 -1.45 -29.16
C ALA A 8 -6.98 -2.16 -27.92
N ARG A 9 -5.70 -2.54 -28.00
CA ARG A 9 -5.01 -3.24 -26.92
C ARG A 9 -5.02 -2.44 -25.62
N VAL A 10 -5.07 -3.16 -24.51
CA VAL A 10 -4.85 -2.62 -23.16
C VAL A 10 -3.76 -3.46 -22.50
N SER A 11 -2.72 -2.79 -21.99
CA SER A 11 -1.60 -3.42 -21.30
C SER A 11 -1.34 -2.69 -19.99
N VAL A 12 -1.53 -3.38 -18.87
CA VAL A 12 -1.52 -2.78 -17.53
C VAL A 12 -0.32 -3.29 -16.74
N VAL A 13 0.46 -2.39 -16.15
CA VAL A 13 1.48 -2.71 -15.16
C VAL A 13 1.04 -2.21 -13.77
N GLY A 14 1.29 -2.98 -12.74
CA GLY A 14 0.92 -2.60 -11.38
C GLY A 14 1.55 -3.47 -10.32
N ASN A 15 1.32 -3.11 -9.05
CA ASN A 15 1.72 -3.92 -7.91
C ASN A 15 0.94 -5.23 -7.87
N GLU A 16 1.42 -6.19 -7.09
CA GLU A 16 0.82 -7.52 -6.95
C GLU A 16 0.25 -7.71 -5.55
N PHE A 17 -1.05 -7.50 -5.41
CA PHE A 17 -1.82 -7.89 -4.22
C PHE A 17 -3.32 -8.03 -4.58
N PRO A 18 -4.14 -8.71 -3.76
CA PRO A 18 -5.50 -9.14 -4.14
C PRO A 18 -6.40 -8.05 -4.71
N ALA A 19 -6.36 -6.82 -4.19
CA ALA A 19 -7.20 -5.73 -4.70
C ALA A 19 -6.82 -5.35 -6.14
N ILE A 20 -5.53 -5.25 -6.47
CA ILE A 20 -5.06 -4.94 -7.83
C ILE A 20 -5.28 -6.12 -8.77
N GLN A 21 -5.08 -7.36 -8.30
CA GLN A 21 -5.42 -8.56 -9.07
C GLN A 21 -6.91 -8.57 -9.47
N THR A 22 -7.80 -8.16 -8.55
CA THR A 22 -9.25 -8.05 -8.83
C THR A 22 -9.54 -6.99 -9.89
N VAL A 23 -8.89 -5.83 -9.84
CA VAL A 23 -9.01 -4.77 -10.85
C VAL A 23 -8.55 -5.28 -12.21
N GLY A 24 -7.38 -5.92 -12.27
CA GLY A 24 -6.85 -6.50 -13.50
C GLY A 24 -7.75 -7.60 -14.09
N ALA A 25 -8.30 -8.46 -13.24
CA ALA A 25 -9.27 -9.48 -13.65
C ALA A 25 -10.58 -8.86 -14.16
N GLY A 26 -11.00 -7.73 -13.55
CA GLY A 26 -12.14 -6.95 -14.04
C GLY A 26 -11.93 -6.41 -15.45
N ALA A 27 -10.78 -5.78 -15.69
CA ALA A 27 -10.42 -5.24 -16.99
C ALA A 27 -10.38 -6.31 -18.09
N LYS A 28 -9.90 -7.53 -17.77
CA LYS A 28 -9.88 -8.68 -18.71
C LYS A 28 -11.27 -9.20 -19.11
N LYS A 29 -12.34 -8.76 -18.44
CA LYS A 29 -13.73 -9.11 -18.85
C LYS A 29 -14.24 -8.28 -20.02
N CYS A 30 -13.55 -7.22 -20.42
CA CYS A 30 -13.89 -6.46 -21.62
C CYS A 30 -13.76 -7.34 -22.85
N LYS A 31 -14.75 -7.19 -23.77
CA LYS A 31 -14.76 -7.88 -25.06
C LYS A 31 -14.03 -7.06 -26.14
N GLY A 32 -13.69 -7.69 -27.24
CA GLY A 32 -13.04 -7.07 -28.38
C GLY A 32 -11.53 -7.29 -28.36
N ALA A 33 -10.74 -6.28 -28.09
CA ALA A 33 -9.28 -6.39 -28.06
C ALA A 33 -8.75 -7.04 -26.78
N GLU A 34 -7.49 -7.46 -26.82
CA GLU A 34 -6.82 -8.12 -25.70
C GLU A 34 -6.49 -7.16 -24.57
N VAL A 35 -6.70 -7.60 -23.32
CA VAL A 35 -6.23 -6.95 -22.10
C VAL A 35 -5.14 -7.81 -21.47
N LYS A 36 -3.91 -7.28 -21.41
CA LYS A 36 -2.77 -7.88 -20.70
C LYS A 36 -2.51 -7.20 -19.37
N THR A 37 -2.07 -7.95 -18.38
CA THR A 37 -1.65 -7.42 -17.08
C THR A 37 -0.29 -7.96 -16.72
N ASN A 38 0.60 -7.09 -16.24
CA ASN A 38 1.88 -7.43 -15.62
C ASN A 38 1.85 -6.89 -14.19
N LEU A 39 1.46 -7.74 -13.24
CA LEU A 39 1.37 -7.40 -11.83
C LEU A 39 2.55 -8.00 -11.09
N THR A 40 3.35 -7.14 -10.45
CA THR A 40 4.57 -7.53 -9.76
C THR A 40 4.91 -6.56 -8.63
N ALA A 41 5.48 -7.06 -7.55
CA ALA A 41 6.00 -6.22 -6.47
C ALA A 41 7.08 -5.23 -6.94
N ASP A 42 7.76 -5.53 -8.04
CA ASP A 42 8.81 -4.70 -8.65
C ASP A 42 8.28 -3.70 -9.70
N HIS A 43 6.95 -3.48 -9.77
CA HIS A 43 6.28 -2.64 -10.79
C HIS A 43 6.91 -1.24 -10.95
N GLN A 44 7.41 -0.62 -9.88
CA GLN A 44 8.05 0.69 -9.93
C GLN A 44 9.42 0.69 -10.63
N LYS A 45 10.07 -0.49 -10.74
CA LYS A 45 11.35 -0.62 -11.46
C LYS A 45 11.16 -0.70 -12.98
N ILE A 46 9.98 -1.13 -13.42
CA ILE A 46 9.70 -1.43 -14.83
C ILE A 46 8.71 -0.48 -15.49
N ASN A 47 7.84 0.23 -14.73
CA ASN A 47 6.80 1.07 -15.30
C ASN A 47 7.35 2.27 -16.08
N VAL A 48 8.39 2.94 -15.59
CA VAL A 48 9.02 4.08 -16.27
C VAL A 48 9.61 3.63 -17.61
N ALA A 49 10.38 2.55 -17.62
CA ALA A 49 10.99 2.02 -18.84
C ALA A 49 9.92 1.60 -19.85
N GLY A 50 8.92 0.82 -19.42
CA GLY A 50 7.84 0.32 -20.30
C GLY A 50 6.95 1.44 -20.84
N MET A 51 6.71 2.51 -20.08
CA MET A 51 5.94 3.66 -20.56
C MET A 51 6.78 4.66 -21.36
N SER A 52 8.11 4.58 -21.33
CA SER A 52 9.03 5.42 -22.09
C SER A 52 9.23 4.93 -23.52
N SER A 53 9.01 3.65 -23.80
CA SER A 53 9.13 3.07 -25.14
C SER A 53 8.15 3.71 -26.13
N GLU A 54 8.38 3.55 -27.43
CA GLU A 54 7.55 4.16 -28.48
C GLU A 54 7.21 3.12 -29.55
N PRO A 55 5.95 2.63 -29.60
CA PRO A 55 4.86 2.93 -28.66
C PRO A 55 5.16 2.40 -27.26
N ALA A 56 4.51 2.97 -26.23
CA ALA A 56 4.64 2.48 -24.88
C ALA A 56 4.22 1.00 -24.77
N GLU A 57 5.00 0.21 -24.04
CA GLU A 57 4.70 -1.20 -23.76
C GLU A 57 3.40 -1.32 -22.92
N TYR A 58 3.28 -0.49 -21.89
CA TYR A 58 2.09 -0.42 -21.05
C TYR A 58 1.22 0.77 -21.45
N THR A 59 -0.09 0.52 -21.61
CA THR A 59 -1.07 1.58 -21.87
C THR A 59 -1.58 2.21 -20.58
N SER A 60 -1.45 1.51 -19.46
CA SER A 60 -1.78 1.98 -18.11
C SER A 60 -0.75 1.52 -17.10
N ALA A 61 -0.42 2.38 -16.15
CA ALA A 61 0.24 1.99 -14.91
C ALA A 61 -0.74 2.20 -13.74
N ILE A 62 -0.90 1.18 -12.91
CA ILE A 62 -1.55 1.30 -11.61
C ILE A 62 -0.51 1.87 -10.65
N VAL A 63 -0.84 2.98 -10.03
CA VAL A 63 0.05 3.79 -9.20
C VAL A 63 -0.60 4.12 -7.86
N ALA A 64 0.24 4.48 -6.91
CA ALA A 64 -0.15 5.13 -5.66
C ALA A 64 0.31 6.60 -5.68
N ASN A 65 -0.08 7.36 -4.66
CA ASN A 65 0.30 8.77 -4.49
C ASN A 65 1.82 9.03 -4.55
N THR A 66 2.64 8.05 -4.23
CA THR A 66 4.11 8.17 -4.31
C THR A 66 4.67 7.73 -5.66
N SER A 67 4.16 6.66 -6.24
CA SER A 67 4.71 6.08 -7.47
C SER A 67 4.29 6.81 -8.74
N ILE A 68 3.23 7.64 -8.71
CA ILE A 68 2.85 8.49 -9.84
C ILE A 68 3.91 9.56 -10.16
N VAL A 69 4.68 9.99 -9.17
CA VAL A 69 5.65 11.09 -9.30
C VAL A 69 6.70 10.80 -10.38
N ALA A 70 7.22 9.59 -10.44
CA ALA A 70 8.20 9.21 -11.45
C ALA A 70 7.64 9.30 -12.88
N LEU A 71 6.37 8.93 -13.07
CA LEU A 71 5.71 9.02 -14.38
C LEU A 71 5.43 10.48 -14.78
N LEU A 72 5.04 11.31 -13.82
CA LEU A 72 4.83 12.75 -14.04
C LEU A 72 6.13 13.47 -14.40
N ASN A 73 7.21 13.22 -13.64
CA ASN A 73 8.50 13.86 -13.86
C ASN A 73 9.13 13.51 -15.22
N ASN A 74 8.80 12.35 -15.78
CA ASN A 74 9.25 11.89 -17.09
C ASN A 74 8.22 12.13 -18.21
N ASP A 75 7.12 12.82 -17.92
CA ASP A 75 6.06 13.16 -18.89
C ASP A 75 5.50 11.92 -19.63
N LEU A 76 5.25 10.83 -18.89
CA LEU A 76 4.89 9.53 -19.46
C LEU A 76 3.39 9.22 -19.42
N ILE A 77 2.59 10.05 -18.77
CA ILE A 77 1.14 9.88 -18.65
C ILE A 77 0.41 11.10 -19.18
N ARG A 78 -0.76 10.87 -19.76
CA ARG A 78 -1.59 11.93 -20.34
C ARG A 78 -2.68 12.40 -19.37
N PRO A 79 -3.13 13.66 -19.48
CA PRO A 79 -4.35 14.12 -18.83
C PRO A 79 -5.58 13.32 -19.28
N LEU A 80 -6.51 13.11 -18.36
CA LEU A 80 -7.71 12.27 -18.57
C LEU A 80 -8.99 13.10 -18.70
N ASP A 81 -8.92 14.43 -18.67
CA ASP A 81 -10.09 15.31 -18.62
C ASP A 81 -11.10 15.01 -19.73
N ASP A 82 -10.64 14.87 -20.97
CA ASP A 82 -11.53 14.58 -22.12
C ASP A 82 -12.13 13.18 -22.04
N LEU A 83 -11.35 12.17 -21.61
CA LEU A 83 -11.83 10.81 -21.43
C LEU A 83 -12.83 10.72 -20.27
N VAL A 84 -12.58 11.44 -19.18
CA VAL A 84 -13.53 11.57 -18.05
C VAL A 84 -14.83 12.21 -18.51
N LYS A 85 -14.77 13.29 -19.30
CA LYS A 85 -15.96 13.94 -19.87
C LYS A 85 -16.76 12.98 -20.74
N LYS A 86 -16.09 12.17 -21.57
CA LYS A 86 -16.73 11.24 -22.53
C LYS A 86 -17.25 9.97 -21.86
N HIS A 87 -16.51 9.38 -20.95
CA HIS A 87 -16.76 8.04 -20.40
C HIS A 87 -16.92 8.00 -18.88
N GLY A 88 -16.58 9.07 -18.17
CA GLY A 88 -16.47 9.10 -16.71
C GLY A 88 -17.74 9.44 -15.95
N SER A 89 -18.93 9.42 -16.56
CA SER A 89 -20.19 9.84 -15.92
C SER A 89 -20.54 9.10 -14.62
N LYS A 90 -20.01 7.91 -14.44
CA LYS A 90 -20.20 7.08 -13.22
C LYS A 90 -19.12 7.29 -12.17
N LEU A 91 -18.04 7.99 -12.50
CA LEU A 91 -16.96 8.27 -11.57
C LEU A 91 -17.38 9.33 -10.55
N LYS A 92 -17.01 9.11 -9.30
CA LYS A 92 -17.21 10.10 -8.25
C LYS A 92 -16.08 11.14 -8.30
N LYS A 93 -16.39 12.38 -7.94
CA LYS A 93 -15.42 13.49 -7.94
C LYS A 93 -14.14 13.18 -7.12
N ASN A 94 -14.29 12.49 -6.00
CA ASN A 94 -13.16 12.10 -5.14
C ASN A 94 -12.29 10.96 -5.69
N GLN A 95 -12.68 10.35 -6.80
CA GLN A 95 -11.85 9.39 -7.52
C GLN A 95 -10.90 10.08 -8.53
N LEU A 96 -11.19 11.32 -8.89
CA LEU A 96 -10.42 12.06 -9.88
C LEU A 96 -9.20 12.71 -9.21
N ILE A 97 -8.02 12.18 -9.48
CA ILE A 97 -6.76 12.70 -8.94
C ILE A 97 -6.28 13.84 -9.82
N THR A 98 -6.43 15.06 -9.32
CA THR A 98 -6.08 16.29 -10.03
C THR A 98 -4.70 16.77 -9.59
N ILE A 99 -3.81 16.96 -10.57
CA ILE A 99 -2.45 17.46 -10.39
C ILE A 99 -2.24 18.60 -11.38
N ASN A 100 -1.83 19.77 -10.87
CA ASN A 100 -1.65 20.97 -11.69
C ASN A 100 -2.90 21.30 -12.54
N GLY A 101 -4.10 21.14 -11.97
CA GLY A 101 -5.37 21.46 -12.62
C GLY A 101 -5.87 20.46 -13.67
N LYS A 102 -5.19 19.33 -13.85
CA LYS A 102 -5.57 18.27 -14.81
C LYS A 102 -5.80 16.94 -14.08
N VAL A 103 -6.78 16.17 -14.51
CA VAL A 103 -7.00 14.82 -14.00
C VAL A 103 -5.92 13.90 -14.56
N MET A 104 -5.03 13.39 -13.71
CA MET A 104 -3.89 12.57 -14.11
C MET A 104 -4.05 11.09 -13.78
N ALA A 105 -4.96 10.75 -12.87
CA ALA A 105 -5.28 9.37 -12.54
C ALA A 105 -6.74 9.24 -12.04
N VAL A 106 -7.26 8.02 -12.09
CA VAL A 106 -8.55 7.67 -11.46
C VAL A 106 -8.28 6.70 -10.33
N ALA A 107 -8.58 7.12 -9.10
CA ALA A 107 -8.46 6.28 -7.93
C ALA A 107 -9.60 5.27 -7.83
N PHE A 108 -9.27 4.02 -7.54
CA PHE A 108 -10.24 2.97 -7.26
C PHE A 108 -10.22 2.51 -5.80
N MET A 109 -9.17 2.84 -5.06
CA MET A 109 -9.00 2.43 -3.67
C MET A 109 -8.35 3.53 -2.84
N ALA A 110 -8.83 3.72 -1.61
CA ALA A 110 -8.09 4.33 -0.52
C ALA A 110 -7.56 3.21 0.38
N ASN A 111 -6.30 3.30 0.79
CA ASN A 111 -5.64 2.29 1.59
C ASN A 111 -4.92 2.94 2.77
N ALA A 112 -5.18 2.46 3.96
CA ALA A 112 -4.55 2.94 5.19
C ALA A 112 -3.95 1.78 5.98
N GLN A 113 -2.92 2.07 6.78
CA GLN A 113 -2.38 1.11 7.72
C GLN A 113 -3.15 1.16 9.04
N HIS A 114 -3.29 0.01 9.66
CA HIS A 114 -4.02 -0.21 10.90
C HIS A 114 -3.22 -1.14 11.81
N LEU A 115 -3.51 -1.10 13.11
CA LEU A 115 -3.09 -2.17 14.00
C LEU A 115 -3.96 -3.41 13.71
N VAL A 116 -3.34 -4.46 13.22
CA VAL A 116 -3.94 -5.79 13.10
C VAL A 116 -3.41 -6.66 14.25
N TYR A 117 -4.29 -7.32 14.96
CA TYR A 117 -3.92 -8.03 16.18
C TYR A 117 -4.76 -9.27 16.45
N ARG A 118 -4.25 -10.15 17.30
CA ARG A 118 -4.92 -11.34 17.81
C ARG A 118 -5.63 -11.01 19.13
N LYS A 119 -6.93 -10.67 19.05
CA LYS A 119 -7.75 -10.30 20.22
C LYS A 119 -7.85 -11.42 21.26
N ASP A 120 -7.88 -12.66 20.81
CA ASP A 120 -7.93 -13.85 21.68
C ASP A 120 -6.68 -13.98 22.55
N ILE A 121 -5.49 -13.70 22.00
CA ILE A 121 -4.21 -13.70 22.72
C ILE A 121 -4.15 -12.53 23.71
N LEU A 122 -4.52 -11.32 23.27
CA LEU A 122 -4.54 -10.15 24.15
C LEU A 122 -5.50 -10.37 25.32
N LYS A 123 -6.70 -10.88 25.06
CA LYS A 123 -7.68 -11.21 26.11
C LYS A 123 -7.16 -12.26 27.09
N LYS A 124 -6.54 -13.33 26.59
CA LYS A 124 -5.96 -14.40 27.43
C LYS A 124 -4.90 -13.87 28.39
N LEU A 125 -4.11 -12.88 27.96
CA LEU A 125 -3.02 -12.29 28.75
C LEU A 125 -3.44 -11.02 29.52
N ASN A 126 -4.72 -10.66 29.47
CA ASN A 126 -5.25 -9.41 30.03
C ASN A 126 -4.46 -8.17 29.58
N ILE A 127 -4.21 -8.08 28.26
CA ILE A 127 -3.52 -6.96 27.62
C ILE A 127 -4.58 -6.12 26.91
N SER A 128 -4.61 -4.81 27.16
CA SER A 128 -5.42 -3.86 26.40
C SER A 128 -4.92 -3.71 24.97
N VAL A 129 -5.82 -3.43 24.03
CA VAL A 129 -5.44 -3.16 22.65
C VAL A 129 -4.52 -1.94 22.59
N PRO A 130 -3.30 -2.06 22.06
CA PRO A 130 -2.35 -0.95 22.00
C PRO A 130 -2.89 0.24 21.18
N LYS A 131 -2.72 1.44 21.71
CA LYS A 131 -3.02 2.71 21.04
C LYS A 131 -1.75 3.46 20.64
N THR A 132 -0.62 3.04 21.18
CA THR A 132 0.69 3.61 20.91
C THR A 132 1.71 2.51 20.61
N TYR A 133 2.80 2.86 19.95
CA TYR A 133 3.89 1.90 19.70
C TYR A 133 4.64 1.52 21.00
N GLU A 134 4.64 2.39 21.99
CA GLU A 134 5.16 2.09 23.34
C GLU A 134 4.30 0.99 24.03
N GLU A 135 2.99 1.09 23.91
CA GLU A 135 2.07 0.04 24.39
C GLU A 135 2.22 -1.26 23.61
N MET A 136 2.47 -1.17 22.27
CA MET A 136 2.74 -2.34 21.44
C MET A 136 4.02 -3.06 21.89
N LEU A 137 5.09 -2.33 22.20
CA LEU A 137 6.32 -2.91 22.78
C LEU A 137 6.07 -3.60 24.13
N SER A 138 5.31 -2.94 25.01
CA SER A 138 4.92 -3.52 26.30
C SER A 138 4.11 -4.80 26.13
N ALA A 139 3.16 -4.81 25.20
CA ALA A 139 2.37 -5.98 24.85
C ALA A 139 3.26 -7.11 24.29
N ALA A 140 4.16 -6.78 23.37
CA ALA A 140 5.10 -7.75 22.76
C ALA A 140 5.97 -8.43 23.82
N LYS A 141 6.47 -7.66 24.79
CA LYS A 141 7.25 -8.18 25.93
C LYS A 141 6.44 -9.19 26.74
N LYS A 142 5.19 -8.85 27.09
CA LYS A 142 4.30 -9.74 27.86
C LYS A 142 3.95 -11.02 27.07
N ILE A 143 3.66 -10.89 25.76
CA ILE A 143 3.34 -12.04 24.91
C ILE A 143 4.54 -12.99 24.81
N ARG A 144 5.75 -12.46 24.59
CA ARG A 144 6.97 -13.28 24.57
C ARG A 144 7.21 -13.99 25.90
N ALA A 145 7.08 -13.27 27.01
CA ALA A 145 7.25 -13.82 28.36
C ALA A 145 6.24 -14.93 28.70
N SER A 146 5.05 -14.90 28.12
CA SER A 146 4.03 -15.94 28.28
C SER A 146 4.33 -17.23 27.51
N GLY A 147 5.30 -17.22 26.59
CA GLY A 147 5.63 -18.35 25.72
C GLY A 147 4.66 -18.57 24.54
N LEU A 148 3.62 -17.74 24.38
CA LEU A 148 2.62 -17.92 23.30
C LEU A 148 3.16 -17.54 21.93
N ALA A 149 4.07 -16.59 21.83
CA ALA A 149 4.79 -16.26 20.61
C ALA A 149 6.19 -15.72 20.92
N LYS A 150 7.21 -16.27 20.27
CA LYS A 150 8.61 -15.84 20.44
C LYS A 150 8.84 -14.46 19.81
N ASN A 151 8.27 -14.26 18.61
CA ASN A 151 8.43 -13.05 17.79
C ASN A 151 7.05 -12.45 17.49
N PRO A 152 6.36 -11.85 18.48
CA PRO A 152 4.96 -11.49 18.37
C PRO A 152 4.66 -10.28 17.48
N VAL A 153 5.70 -9.53 17.04
CA VAL A 153 5.54 -8.33 16.23
C VAL A 153 5.85 -8.62 14.77
N GLY A 154 4.97 -8.18 13.87
CA GLY A 154 5.22 -8.17 12.44
C GLY A 154 5.54 -6.76 11.94
N GLY A 155 6.53 -6.64 11.06
CA GLY A 155 6.90 -5.40 10.40
C GLY A 155 7.39 -5.64 8.97
N ALA A 156 6.95 -4.80 8.04
CA ALA A 156 7.40 -4.85 6.65
C ALA A 156 8.70 -4.04 6.50
N TYR A 157 9.82 -4.62 6.91
CA TYR A 157 11.12 -3.93 6.99
C TYR A 157 12.08 -4.29 5.85
N LYS A 158 11.61 -4.97 4.82
CA LYS A 158 12.40 -5.21 3.62
C LYS A 158 12.88 -3.88 3.03
N ALA A 159 14.16 -3.82 2.68
CA ALA A 159 14.77 -2.63 2.06
C ALA A 159 14.00 -2.18 0.81
N GLY A 160 13.86 -0.89 0.65
CA GLY A 160 13.05 -0.24 -0.38
C GLY A 160 11.84 0.45 0.22
N TRP A 161 10.74 0.52 -0.53
CA TRP A 161 9.57 1.31 -0.13
C TRP A 161 8.91 0.84 1.17
N ASN A 162 8.95 -0.46 1.49
CA ASN A 162 8.38 -0.99 2.73
C ASN A 162 9.08 -0.38 3.96
N LEU A 163 10.41 -0.49 4.03
CA LEU A 163 11.19 0.06 5.13
C LEU A 163 11.08 1.59 5.20
N ALA A 164 11.15 2.26 4.05
CA ALA A 164 10.99 3.70 3.97
C ALA A 164 9.63 4.17 4.47
N GLN A 165 8.57 3.40 4.18
CA GLN A 165 7.22 3.71 4.64
C GLN A 165 7.08 3.57 6.16
N GLU A 166 7.60 2.49 6.74
CA GLU A 166 7.58 2.30 8.20
C GLU A 166 8.41 3.37 8.91
N PHE A 167 9.56 3.76 8.33
CA PHE A 167 10.33 4.90 8.85
C PHE A 167 9.53 6.20 8.79
N ASN A 168 8.88 6.50 7.65
CA ASN A 168 8.08 7.71 7.50
C ASN A 168 6.94 7.78 8.51
N ASN A 169 6.27 6.67 8.78
CA ASN A 169 5.22 6.59 9.80
C ASN A 169 5.75 7.04 11.17
N MET A 170 6.86 6.47 11.61
CA MET A 170 7.48 6.81 12.88
C MET A 170 8.00 8.24 12.89
N PHE A 171 8.68 8.66 11.82
CA PHE A 171 9.26 9.99 11.69
C PHE A 171 8.21 11.09 11.81
N ILE A 172 7.10 10.96 11.07
CA ILE A 172 5.98 11.92 11.15
C ILE A 172 5.28 11.82 12.50
N GLY A 173 5.11 10.63 13.04
CA GLY A 173 4.52 10.42 14.37
C GLY A 173 5.29 11.10 15.50
N TYR A 174 6.62 11.19 15.40
CA TYR A 174 7.49 11.97 16.29
C TYR A 174 7.54 13.46 15.95
N GLY A 175 6.70 13.96 15.04
CA GLY A 175 6.67 15.36 14.62
C GLY A 175 7.75 15.74 13.59
N GLY A 176 8.38 14.76 12.96
CA GLY A 176 9.40 14.97 11.94
C GLY A 176 8.87 15.69 10.71
N LYS A 177 9.70 16.52 10.11
CA LYS A 177 9.47 17.19 8.83
C LYS A 177 10.62 16.86 7.89
N HIS A 178 10.31 16.41 6.67
CA HIS A 178 11.32 15.94 5.71
C HIS A 178 12.31 17.03 5.28
N PHE A 179 11.88 18.28 5.28
CA PHE A 179 12.70 19.42 4.90
C PHE A 179 12.78 20.46 6.02
N LYS A 180 13.86 21.25 6.04
CA LYS A 180 14.04 22.37 6.97
C LYS A 180 13.23 23.58 6.49
N GLY A 181 12.15 23.90 7.20
CA GLY A 181 11.27 25.01 6.83
C GLY A 181 10.72 24.83 5.39
N ASN A 182 10.79 25.90 4.60
CA ASN A 182 10.37 25.93 3.19
C ASN A 182 11.56 25.79 2.22
N THR A 183 12.61 25.10 2.60
CA THR A 183 13.81 24.88 1.79
C THR A 183 13.88 23.45 1.28
N PRO A 184 14.66 23.14 0.23
CA PRO A 184 14.91 21.78 -0.21
C PRO A 184 15.92 21.02 0.67
N GLU A 185 16.39 21.62 1.77
CA GLU A 185 17.38 21.00 2.65
C GLU A 185 16.76 19.84 3.44
N PRO A 186 17.28 18.61 3.34
CA PRO A 186 16.76 17.46 4.06
C PRO A 186 16.85 17.62 5.58
N ASN A 187 15.81 17.21 6.29
CA ASN A 187 15.75 17.26 7.76
C ASN A 187 15.49 15.88 8.40
N VAL A 188 15.80 14.82 7.67
CA VAL A 188 15.60 13.43 8.18
C VAL A 188 16.60 13.13 9.30
N ASN A 189 17.84 13.65 9.22
CA ASN A 189 18.83 13.55 10.28
C ASN A 189 18.53 14.56 11.41
N SER A 190 17.52 14.29 12.18
CA SER A 190 16.99 15.11 13.27
C SER A 190 16.70 14.25 14.49
N ASP A 191 16.30 14.86 15.62
CA ASP A 191 15.88 14.11 16.80
C ASP A 191 14.67 13.22 16.52
N ALA A 192 13.71 13.69 15.71
CA ALA A 192 12.58 12.86 15.27
C ALA A 192 13.06 11.64 14.44
N GLY A 193 14.03 11.83 13.55
CA GLY A 193 14.62 10.74 12.77
C GLY A 193 15.33 9.71 13.63
N LYS A 194 16.12 10.16 14.61
CA LYS A 194 16.79 9.27 15.57
C LYS A 194 15.79 8.49 16.43
N LYS A 195 14.75 9.17 16.95
CA LYS A 195 13.67 8.52 17.72
C LYS A 195 12.92 7.48 16.87
N ALA A 196 12.63 7.80 15.62
CA ALA A 196 11.98 6.88 14.68
C ALA A 196 12.81 5.59 14.50
N LEU A 197 14.10 5.72 14.20
CA LEU A 197 15.00 4.57 14.05
C LEU A 197 15.13 3.76 15.34
N ASN A 198 15.21 4.42 16.50
CA ASN A 198 15.29 3.73 17.79
C ASN A 198 14.00 2.94 18.09
N MET A 199 12.83 3.50 17.81
CA MET A 199 11.56 2.77 17.97
C MET A 199 11.50 1.56 17.02
N MET A 200 11.86 1.73 15.74
CA MET A 200 11.90 0.64 14.79
C MET A 200 12.88 -0.47 15.21
N LYS A 201 14.04 -0.09 15.74
CA LYS A 201 15.01 -1.04 16.30
C LYS A 201 14.43 -1.80 17.50
N SER A 202 13.77 -1.10 18.43
CA SER A 202 13.13 -1.75 19.58
C SER A 202 12.04 -2.72 19.16
N LEU A 203 11.22 -2.36 18.16
CA LEU A 203 10.19 -3.26 17.61
C LEU A 203 10.82 -4.49 16.94
N SER A 204 11.93 -4.31 16.22
CA SER A 204 12.59 -5.41 15.51
C SER A 204 13.14 -6.50 16.45
N GLU A 205 13.40 -6.20 17.70
CA GLU A 205 13.79 -7.18 18.72
C GLU A 205 12.69 -8.23 18.98
N TYR A 206 11.43 -7.89 18.65
CA TYR A 206 10.26 -8.76 18.80
C TYR A 206 9.76 -9.32 17.48
N MET A 207 10.50 -9.13 16.39
CA MET A 207 10.19 -9.65 15.05
C MET A 207 10.94 -10.95 14.78
N ASN A 208 10.50 -11.65 13.71
CA ASN A 208 11.25 -12.75 13.13
C ASN A 208 12.68 -12.27 12.81
N PRO A 209 13.75 -13.07 13.09
CA PRO A 209 15.13 -12.69 12.78
C PRO A 209 15.36 -12.26 11.32
N ASP A 210 14.57 -12.79 10.38
CA ASP A 210 14.65 -12.47 8.95
C ASP A 210 13.82 -11.24 8.55
N PHE A 211 13.39 -10.40 9.49
CA PHE A 211 12.50 -9.25 9.28
C PHE A 211 12.97 -8.30 8.17
N LEU A 212 14.27 -8.20 7.90
CA LEU A 212 14.82 -7.37 6.82
C LEU A 212 14.54 -7.94 5.43
N THR A 213 14.04 -9.16 5.32
CA THR A 213 13.59 -9.75 4.05
C THR A 213 12.07 -9.67 3.88
N HIS A 214 11.33 -9.31 4.95
CA HIS A 214 9.87 -9.29 4.95
C HIS A 214 9.32 -8.00 4.36
N ASP A 215 8.65 -8.11 3.23
CA ASP A 215 7.74 -7.10 2.71
C ASP A 215 6.34 -7.25 3.35
N SER A 216 5.39 -6.45 2.92
CA SER A 216 4.02 -6.52 3.43
C SER A 216 3.35 -7.88 3.21
N ASN A 217 3.68 -8.58 2.11
CA ASN A 217 3.09 -9.89 1.83
C ASN A 217 3.67 -10.96 2.76
N ALA A 218 5.00 -10.98 2.95
CA ALA A 218 5.66 -11.90 3.88
C ALA A 218 5.19 -11.67 5.32
N THR A 219 5.11 -10.41 5.76
CA THR A 219 4.60 -10.06 7.11
C THR A 219 3.15 -10.53 7.30
N ASN A 220 2.31 -10.37 6.27
CA ASN A 220 0.94 -10.87 6.28
C ASN A 220 0.88 -12.40 6.38
N ALA A 221 1.77 -13.10 5.68
CA ALA A 221 1.88 -14.56 5.74
C ALA A 221 2.25 -15.06 7.15
N GLU A 222 3.17 -14.38 7.84
CA GLU A 222 3.54 -14.68 9.22
C GLU A 222 2.35 -14.54 10.19
N PHE A 223 1.51 -13.51 10.01
CA PHE A 223 0.29 -13.37 10.81
C PHE A 223 -0.71 -14.49 10.51
N ARG A 224 -0.92 -14.83 9.25
CA ARG A 224 -1.80 -15.93 8.82
C ARG A 224 -1.35 -17.28 9.38
N ALA A 225 -0.05 -17.49 9.49
CA ALA A 225 0.54 -18.68 10.10
C ALA A 225 0.38 -18.72 11.63
N GLY A 226 -0.02 -17.61 12.26
CA GLY A 226 -0.16 -17.50 13.72
C GLY A 226 1.14 -17.14 14.44
N ASN A 227 2.22 -16.86 13.74
CA ASN A 227 3.53 -16.52 14.30
C ASN A 227 3.57 -15.07 14.83
N VAL A 228 2.82 -14.17 14.19
CA VAL A 228 2.71 -12.74 14.55
C VAL A 228 1.37 -12.48 15.23
N ILE A 229 1.40 -11.70 16.29
CA ILE A 229 0.25 -11.35 17.13
C ILE A 229 -0.18 -9.90 16.97
N LEU A 230 0.78 -9.03 16.68
CA LEU A 230 0.61 -7.58 16.53
C LEU A 230 1.37 -7.11 15.29
N MET A 231 0.72 -6.38 14.39
CA MET A 231 1.41 -5.76 13.25
C MET A 231 0.72 -4.48 12.81
N ASN A 232 1.50 -3.53 12.32
CA ASN A 232 1.00 -2.44 11.50
C ASN A 232 0.86 -2.95 10.06
N MET A 233 -0.35 -2.92 9.50
CA MET A 233 -0.62 -3.52 8.19
C MET A 233 -1.66 -2.74 7.40
N TRP A 234 -1.54 -2.78 6.09
CA TRP A 234 -2.47 -2.20 5.15
C TRP A 234 -3.85 -2.86 5.22
N GLY A 235 -4.90 -2.04 5.29
CA GLY A 235 -6.29 -2.51 5.32
C GLY A 235 -6.66 -3.36 4.10
N SER A 236 -6.06 -3.10 2.94
CA SER A 236 -6.25 -3.91 1.72
C SER A 236 -5.84 -5.37 1.85
N ARG A 237 -5.08 -5.72 2.88
CA ARG A 237 -4.67 -7.11 3.18
C ARG A 237 -5.53 -7.77 4.26
N ALA A 238 -6.39 -7.00 4.91
CA ALA A 238 -7.22 -7.51 6.02
C ALA A 238 -8.15 -8.65 5.57
N ALA A 239 -8.77 -8.55 4.40
CA ALA A 239 -9.64 -9.61 3.86
C ALA A 239 -8.90 -10.94 3.68
N THR A 240 -7.62 -10.90 3.30
CA THR A 240 -6.83 -12.12 3.10
C THR A 240 -6.47 -12.83 4.42
N LEU A 241 -6.66 -12.18 5.56
CA LEU A 241 -6.40 -12.75 6.88
C LEU A 241 -7.55 -13.62 7.38
N THR A 242 -8.76 -13.43 6.85
CA THR A 242 -9.96 -14.13 7.29
C THR A 242 -10.51 -15.10 6.25
N ASP A 243 -10.39 -14.75 4.96
CA ASP A 243 -11.07 -15.47 3.87
C ASP A 243 -10.12 -16.36 3.06
N ALA A 244 -8.80 -16.26 3.28
CA ALA A 244 -7.84 -17.04 2.52
C ALA A 244 -7.78 -18.50 2.96
N ASP A 245 -7.61 -19.41 2.00
CA ASP A 245 -7.33 -20.80 2.25
C ASP A 245 -6.04 -20.98 3.06
N GLY A 246 -6.02 -21.99 3.93
CA GLY A 246 -4.85 -22.31 4.77
C GLY A 246 -4.66 -21.43 6.02
N VAL A 247 -5.56 -20.49 6.28
CA VAL A 247 -5.57 -19.74 7.55
C VAL A 247 -6.32 -20.55 8.61
N SER A 248 -5.70 -20.77 9.78
CA SER A 248 -6.33 -21.52 10.86
C SER A 248 -7.57 -20.81 11.41
N ASP A 249 -8.54 -21.58 11.91
CA ASP A 249 -9.73 -21.05 12.57
C ASP A 249 -9.40 -20.13 13.74
N ALA A 250 -8.33 -20.44 14.49
CA ALA A 250 -7.88 -19.61 15.60
C ALA A 250 -7.47 -18.21 15.14
N VAL A 251 -6.76 -18.08 14.01
CA VAL A 251 -6.39 -16.79 13.41
C VAL A 251 -7.63 -16.09 12.89
N LYS A 252 -8.47 -16.76 12.11
CA LYS A 252 -9.70 -16.18 11.53
C LYS A 252 -10.62 -15.59 12.60
N LYS A 253 -10.88 -16.32 13.68
CA LYS A 253 -11.77 -15.91 14.78
C LYS A 253 -11.09 -14.96 15.76
N GLY A 254 -9.77 -15.11 15.94
CA GLY A 254 -8.96 -14.33 16.87
C GLY A 254 -8.47 -12.98 16.36
N MET A 255 -8.47 -12.76 15.03
CA MET A 255 -8.04 -11.50 14.45
C MET A 255 -9.04 -10.37 14.70
N ASP A 256 -8.50 -9.17 14.86
CA ASP A 256 -9.27 -7.92 14.86
C ASP A 256 -8.40 -6.76 14.36
N ILE A 257 -9.02 -5.62 14.07
CA ILE A 257 -8.38 -4.42 13.55
C ILE A 257 -8.72 -3.25 14.49
N ALA A 258 -7.71 -2.49 14.85
CA ALA A 258 -7.86 -1.23 15.57
C ALA A 258 -7.35 -0.05 14.74
N GLY A 259 -7.64 1.17 15.19
CA GLY A 259 -7.12 2.39 14.58
C GLY A 259 -5.59 2.44 14.57
N PRO A 260 -5.02 3.34 13.76
CA PRO A 260 -3.58 3.53 13.71
C PRO A 260 -3.03 4.02 15.05
N MET A 261 -1.85 3.53 15.41
CA MET A 261 -1.19 3.89 16.68
C MET A 261 -0.46 5.24 16.56
N THR A 262 -0.33 5.93 17.68
CA THR A 262 0.56 7.09 17.83
C THR A 262 1.91 6.67 18.43
N VAL A 263 2.85 7.59 18.54
CA VAL A 263 4.19 7.36 19.09
C VAL A 263 4.71 8.61 19.81
N GLY A 264 5.54 8.43 20.82
CA GLY A 264 6.26 9.52 21.48
C GLY A 264 5.38 10.52 22.23
N GLY A 265 4.19 10.11 22.69
CA GLY A 265 3.22 11.00 23.34
C GLY A 265 2.54 11.98 22.40
N GLY A 266 2.75 11.86 21.07
CA GLY A 266 2.09 12.67 20.05
C GLY A 266 0.65 12.23 19.79
N ASN A 267 -0.09 13.07 19.07
CA ASN A 267 -1.49 12.82 18.66
C ASN A 267 -1.63 12.57 17.16
N ILE A 268 -0.54 12.62 16.40
CA ILE A 268 -0.53 12.30 14.97
C ILE A 268 -0.37 10.80 14.81
N PRO A 269 -1.27 10.11 14.11
CA PRO A 269 -1.11 8.70 13.82
C PRO A 269 0.21 8.42 13.08
N ALA A 270 1.01 7.49 13.61
CA ALA A 270 2.20 6.98 12.93
C ALA A 270 1.79 5.94 11.89
N SER A 271 1.10 6.39 10.88
CA SER A 271 0.47 5.59 9.83
C SER A 271 0.33 6.39 8.55
N THR A 272 -0.01 5.72 7.48
CA THR A 272 -0.15 6.34 6.16
C THR A 272 -1.51 6.06 5.54
N LEU A 273 -2.02 7.05 4.84
CA LEU A 273 -3.15 6.94 3.93
C LEU A 273 -2.63 7.06 2.50
N PHE A 274 -2.82 6.00 1.70
CA PHE A 274 -2.58 6.00 0.26
C PHE A 274 -3.89 5.94 -0.51
N TRP A 275 -3.85 6.38 -1.76
CA TRP A 275 -4.80 5.96 -2.77
C TRP A 275 -4.05 5.11 -3.81
N ASP A 276 -4.75 4.16 -4.40
CA ASP A 276 -4.32 3.44 -5.58
C ASP A 276 -5.26 3.78 -6.73
N GLY A 277 -4.68 4.02 -7.89
CA GLY A 277 -5.42 4.44 -9.08
C GLY A 277 -4.68 4.04 -10.35
N TRP A 278 -5.32 4.22 -11.48
CA TRP A 278 -4.75 3.95 -12.78
C TRP A 278 -4.56 5.22 -13.59
N THR A 279 -3.56 5.18 -14.44
CA THR A 279 -3.15 6.24 -15.36
C THR A 279 -3.29 5.76 -16.79
N VAL A 280 -3.17 6.66 -17.76
CA VAL A 280 -3.09 6.33 -19.18
C VAL A 280 -1.79 6.86 -19.76
N ALA A 281 -1.07 6.02 -20.48
CA ALA A 281 0.21 6.35 -21.09
C ALA A 281 0.09 7.49 -22.10
N LYS A 282 1.15 8.29 -22.22
CA LYS A 282 1.23 9.37 -23.19
C LYS A 282 1.58 8.87 -24.59
N LYS A 283 2.52 7.93 -24.70
CA LYS A 283 3.07 7.42 -25.97
C LYS A 283 2.29 6.24 -26.53
N ILE A 284 0.97 6.40 -26.64
CA ILE A 284 0.04 5.45 -27.25
C ILE A 284 -0.95 6.21 -28.14
N SER A 285 -1.66 5.51 -29.03
CA SER A 285 -2.70 6.11 -29.85
C SER A 285 -3.92 6.54 -29.02
N ASP A 286 -4.72 7.45 -29.57
CA ASP A 286 -5.96 7.88 -28.91
C ASP A 286 -6.97 6.72 -28.79
N ALA A 287 -6.99 5.80 -29.76
CA ALA A 287 -7.80 4.59 -29.69
C ALA A 287 -7.37 3.67 -28.53
N GLU A 288 -6.09 3.48 -28.32
CA GLU A 288 -5.55 2.72 -27.17
C GLU A 288 -5.83 3.43 -25.85
N ALA A 289 -5.73 4.76 -25.81
CA ALA A 289 -6.05 5.54 -24.61
C ALA A 289 -7.53 5.41 -24.24
N GLU A 290 -8.43 5.51 -25.21
CA GLU A 290 -9.87 5.32 -24.99
C GLU A 290 -10.20 3.89 -24.54
N ALA A 291 -9.64 2.88 -25.20
CA ALA A 291 -9.80 1.48 -24.80
C ALA A 291 -9.31 1.23 -23.36
N THR A 292 -8.16 1.80 -23.02
CA THR A 292 -7.60 1.70 -21.66
C THR A 292 -8.52 2.35 -20.63
N PHE A 293 -9.05 3.54 -20.90
CA PHE A 293 -9.99 4.22 -20.02
C PHE A 293 -11.27 3.42 -19.81
N ILE A 294 -11.80 2.81 -20.86
CA ILE A 294 -13.03 1.99 -20.81
C ILE A 294 -12.80 0.71 -20.00
N ALA A 295 -11.65 0.05 -20.18
CA ALA A 295 -11.34 -1.21 -19.52
C ALA A 295 -11.07 -1.05 -18.01
N MET A 296 -10.45 0.04 -17.63
CA MET A 296 -10.05 0.31 -16.26
C MET A 296 -11.11 1.04 -15.45
#